data_59269a9e85e4639786f325e4fc82194a
#
_entry.id   59269a9e85e4639786f325e4fc82194a
#
_cell.length_a   1.000
_cell.length_b   1.000
_cell.length_c   1.000
_cell.angle_alpha   90.00
_cell.angle_beta   90.00
_cell.angle_gamma   90.00
#
_symmetry.space_group_name_H-M   'P 1'
#
loop_
_entity.id
_entity.type
_entity.pdbx_description
1 polymer ?
#
loop_
_entity_poly.entity_id
_entity_poly.type
_entity_poly.pdbx_seq_one_letter_code
_entity_poly.pdbx_strand_id
1 'polypeptide(L)'
;MMKKDAIEKAYKLAKEQYAELGVDTGQVLADLSEIVVSLHCWQTDDVGGFEKEGAELGGGGIQATGNFPGKAKTILQMRADLDKVMSLLPGKQRLNLHASYGEFGGK
;
A
#
# COMPACT_ATOMS: atom_id res chain seq x y z
N MET A 1 4.06 5.56 22.23
CA MET A 1 3.56 4.19 22.05
C MET A 1 2.45 3.95 23.06
N MET A 2 1.22 3.70 22.63
CA MET A 2 0.10 3.39 23.55
C MET A 2 0.37 2.07 24.27
N LYS A 3 0.08 2.03 25.58
CA LYS A 3 0.20 0.80 26.34
C LYS A 3 -0.85 -0.20 25.85
N LYS A 4 -0.51 -1.47 25.77
CA LYS A 4 -1.39 -2.57 25.28
C LYS A 4 -2.76 -2.52 25.97
N ASP A 5 -2.79 -2.35 27.29
CA ASP A 5 -4.01 -2.26 28.09
C ASP A 5 -4.94 -1.11 27.68
N ALA A 6 -4.38 0.02 27.22
CA ALA A 6 -5.18 1.15 26.74
C ALA A 6 -5.84 0.84 25.39
N ILE A 7 -5.15 0.12 24.51
CA ILE A 7 -5.68 -0.33 23.21
C ILE A 7 -6.82 -1.33 23.46
N GLU A 8 -6.62 -2.31 24.33
CA GLU A 8 -7.65 -3.32 24.65
C GLU A 8 -8.91 -2.70 25.25
N LYS A 9 -8.75 -1.73 26.16
CA LYS A 9 -9.89 -1.00 26.73
C LYS A 9 -10.64 -0.18 25.69
N ALA A 10 -9.92 0.52 24.80
CA ALA A 10 -10.53 1.28 23.72
C ALA A 10 -11.29 0.39 22.74
N TYR A 11 -10.71 -0.76 22.37
CA TYR A 11 -11.37 -1.74 21.51
C TYR A 11 -12.64 -2.31 22.15
N LYS A 12 -12.59 -2.65 23.45
CA LYS A 12 -13.76 -3.16 24.17
C LYS A 12 -14.91 -2.16 24.16
N LEU A 13 -14.63 -0.89 24.46
CA LEU A 13 -15.63 0.18 24.41
C LEU A 13 -16.23 0.35 23.01
N ALA A 14 -15.38 0.37 21.99
CA ALA A 14 -15.86 0.46 20.61
C ALA A 14 -16.74 -0.73 20.23
N LYS A 15 -16.37 -1.94 20.60
CA LYS A 15 -17.16 -3.16 20.38
C LYS A 15 -18.55 -3.06 21.02
N GLU A 16 -18.65 -2.55 22.23
CA GLU A 16 -19.93 -2.35 22.94
C GLU A 16 -20.81 -1.35 22.17
N GLN A 17 -20.24 -0.20 21.75
CA GLN A 17 -20.95 0.83 20.97
C GLN A 17 -21.44 0.31 19.62
N TYR A 18 -20.63 -0.47 18.89
CA TYR A 18 -21.05 -1.09 17.65
C TYR A 18 -22.15 -2.14 17.83
N ALA A 19 -22.11 -2.89 18.93
CA ALA A 19 -23.15 -3.86 19.26
C ALA A 19 -24.52 -3.20 19.50
N GLU A 20 -24.57 -2.01 20.09
CA GLU A 20 -25.80 -1.20 20.22
C GLU A 20 -26.42 -0.84 18.86
N LEU A 21 -25.60 -0.75 17.82
CA LEU A 21 -26.03 -0.52 16.43
C LEU A 21 -26.33 -1.84 15.67
N GLY A 22 -26.27 -2.98 16.33
CA GLY A 22 -26.50 -4.29 15.72
C GLY A 22 -25.30 -4.85 14.95
N VAL A 23 -24.10 -4.31 15.16
CA VAL A 23 -22.88 -4.75 14.46
C VAL A 23 -22.04 -5.66 15.37
N ASP A 24 -21.85 -6.92 14.97
CA ASP A 24 -20.85 -7.81 15.55
C ASP A 24 -19.46 -7.54 14.93
N THR A 25 -18.63 -6.78 15.64
CA THR A 25 -17.29 -6.43 15.16
C THR A 25 -16.38 -7.65 15.00
N GLY A 26 -16.58 -8.73 15.77
CA GLY A 26 -15.81 -9.95 15.61
C GLY A 26 -16.10 -10.64 14.30
N GLN A 27 -17.39 -10.78 13.96
CA GLN A 27 -17.82 -11.35 12.68
C GLN A 27 -17.39 -10.47 11.51
N VAL A 28 -17.58 -9.15 11.59
CA VAL A 28 -17.17 -8.21 10.54
C VAL A 28 -15.67 -8.28 10.27
N LEU A 29 -14.84 -8.36 11.30
CA LEU A 29 -13.38 -8.50 11.11
C LEU A 29 -13.00 -9.84 10.47
N ALA A 30 -13.70 -10.92 10.82
CA ALA A 30 -13.50 -12.22 10.19
C ALA A 30 -13.90 -12.18 8.69
N ASP A 31 -15.05 -11.59 8.37
CA ASP A 31 -15.51 -11.45 6.99
C ASP A 31 -14.59 -10.57 6.17
N LEU A 32 -14.11 -9.44 6.74
CA LEU A 32 -13.13 -8.54 6.09
C LEU A 32 -11.81 -9.25 5.79
N SER A 33 -11.38 -10.20 6.63
CA SER A 33 -10.14 -10.95 6.37
C SER A 33 -10.20 -11.81 5.11
N GLU A 34 -11.42 -12.17 4.67
CA GLU A 34 -11.65 -12.93 3.44
C GLU A 34 -11.82 -12.06 2.20
N ILE A 35 -12.09 -10.77 2.37
CA ILE A 35 -12.24 -9.82 1.27
C ILE A 35 -10.86 -9.41 0.76
N VAL A 36 -10.63 -9.62 -0.53
CA VAL A 36 -9.37 -9.23 -1.17
C VAL A 36 -9.38 -7.74 -1.49
N VAL A 37 -8.46 -7.00 -0.88
CA VAL A 37 -8.29 -5.56 -1.14
C VAL A 37 -7.22 -5.36 -2.19
N SER A 38 -7.54 -4.65 -3.27
CA SER A 38 -6.56 -4.27 -4.29
C SER A 38 -5.97 -2.89 -3.97
N LEU A 39 -4.65 -2.83 -3.81
CA LEU A 39 -3.90 -1.58 -3.77
C LEU A 39 -3.77 -1.06 -5.19
N HIS A 40 -4.51 0.00 -5.50
CA HIS A 40 -4.61 0.53 -6.85
C HIS A 40 -3.61 1.63 -7.10
N CYS A 41 -2.99 1.60 -8.29
CA CYS A 41 -2.05 2.61 -8.79
C CYS A 41 -0.87 2.89 -7.84
N TRP A 42 -0.35 1.85 -7.19
CA TRP A 42 0.82 2.01 -6.33
C TRP A 42 2.08 2.31 -7.16
N GLN A 43 2.77 3.36 -6.77
CA GLN A 43 4.03 3.78 -7.37
C GLN A 43 5.10 3.91 -6.29
N THR A 44 6.24 3.25 -6.48
CA THR A 44 7.40 3.29 -5.56
C THR A 44 8.61 4.00 -6.18
N ASP A 45 8.57 4.23 -7.47
CA ASP A 45 9.59 4.90 -8.28
C ASP A 45 9.26 6.38 -8.52
N ASP A 46 10.13 7.07 -9.24
CA ASP A 46 9.86 8.41 -9.76
C ASP A 46 9.05 8.36 -11.07
N VAL A 47 8.47 9.47 -11.45
CA VAL A 47 7.67 9.64 -12.69
C VAL A 47 8.45 9.22 -13.95
N GLY A 48 9.77 9.36 -13.95
CA GLY A 48 10.65 8.93 -15.04
C GLY A 48 10.81 7.41 -15.18
N GLY A 49 10.35 6.62 -14.21
CA GLY A 49 10.61 5.19 -14.15
C GLY A 49 12.09 4.85 -13.91
N PHE A 50 12.46 3.59 -14.18
CA PHE A 50 13.82 3.10 -13.96
C PHE A 50 14.78 3.31 -15.14
N GLU A 51 14.25 3.53 -16.36
CA GLU A 51 15.02 3.50 -17.60
C GLU A 51 15.59 4.88 -18.00
N LYS A 52 15.07 5.94 -17.41
CA LYS A 52 15.41 7.32 -17.79
C LYS A 52 15.78 8.17 -16.57
N GLU A 53 16.74 7.69 -15.79
CA GLU A 53 17.25 8.46 -14.64
C GLU A 53 17.80 9.81 -15.12
N GLY A 54 17.22 10.91 -14.62
CA GLY A 54 17.63 12.27 -14.99
C GLY A 54 17.07 12.81 -16.32
N ALA A 55 16.17 12.12 -16.99
CA ALA A 55 15.51 12.65 -18.17
C ALA A 55 14.58 13.82 -17.80
N GLU A 56 14.54 14.86 -18.64
CA GLU A 56 13.56 15.91 -18.51
C GLU A 56 12.14 15.38 -18.71
N LEU A 57 11.22 15.85 -17.85
CA LEU A 57 9.81 15.46 -17.93
C LEU A 57 9.21 16.06 -19.21
N GLY A 58 8.71 15.21 -20.10
CA GLY A 58 8.03 15.65 -21.31
C GLY A 58 6.72 16.39 -21.01
N GLY A 59 6.36 17.38 -21.80
CA GLY A 59 5.27 18.31 -21.57
C GLY A 59 3.85 17.75 -21.73
N GLY A 60 3.49 16.63 -21.13
CA GLY A 60 2.13 16.07 -21.21
C GLY A 60 1.67 15.43 -19.92
N GLY A 61 0.56 15.94 -19.36
CA GLY A 61 -0.12 15.35 -18.19
C GLY A 61 0.30 15.93 -16.85
N ILE A 62 -0.37 15.51 -15.79
CA ILE A 62 0.00 15.86 -14.40
C ILE A 62 1.18 15.00 -14.00
N GLN A 63 2.35 15.61 -14.00
CA GLN A 63 3.57 14.97 -13.53
C GLN A 63 3.84 15.40 -12.10
N ALA A 64 3.49 14.55 -11.15
CA ALA A 64 3.90 14.73 -9.77
C ALA A 64 5.32 14.15 -9.62
N THR A 65 6.31 15.00 -9.49
CA THR A 65 7.65 14.58 -9.16
C THR A 65 7.72 14.20 -7.69
N GLY A 66 7.72 12.91 -7.39
CA GLY A 66 8.03 12.41 -6.06
C GLY A 66 9.52 12.57 -5.81
N ASN A 67 9.93 13.69 -5.29
CA ASN A 67 11.33 13.90 -4.90
C ASN A 67 11.58 13.43 -3.46
N PHE A 68 11.11 12.22 -3.12
CA PHE A 68 11.40 11.64 -1.82
C PHE A 68 12.68 10.78 -1.89
N PRO A 69 13.52 10.81 -0.84
CA PRO A 69 14.84 10.18 -0.88
C PRO A 69 14.83 8.66 -0.92
N GLY A 70 13.71 8.05 -0.56
CA GLY A 70 13.54 6.58 -0.52
C GLY A 70 12.91 5.97 -1.76
N LYS A 71 12.74 6.72 -2.85
CA LYS A 71 12.16 6.18 -4.09
C LYS A 71 12.97 5.02 -4.66
N ALA A 72 12.28 4.00 -5.16
CA ALA A 72 12.93 2.88 -5.80
C ALA A 72 13.59 3.31 -7.13
N LYS A 73 14.81 2.88 -7.34
CA LYS A 73 15.62 3.16 -8.54
C LYS A 73 15.81 1.92 -9.42
N THR A 74 15.42 0.78 -8.93
CA THR A 74 15.51 -0.49 -9.62
C THR A 74 14.27 -1.33 -9.35
N ILE A 75 14.00 -2.27 -10.25
CA ILE A 75 12.88 -3.20 -10.07
C ILE A 75 13.02 -4.05 -8.81
N LEU A 76 14.25 -4.38 -8.40
CA LEU A 76 14.51 -5.13 -7.16
C LEU A 76 14.15 -4.31 -5.93
N GLN A 77 14.46 -3.02 -5.91
CA GLN A 77 14.05 -2.13 -4.83
C GLN A 77 12.54 -1.98 -4.78
N MET A 78 11.88 -1.79 -5.94
CA MET A 78 10.42 -1.72 -6.03
C MET A 78 9.76 -2.99 -5.45
N ARG A 79 10.25 -4.18 -5.80
CA ARG A 79 9.74 -5.43 -5.24
C ARG A 79 9.93 -5.50 -3.73
N ALA A 80 11.11 -5.13 -3.24
CA ALA A 80 11.39 -5.13 -1.80
C ALA A 80 10.46 -4.16 -1.03
N ASP A 81 10.18 -2.98 -1.58
CA ASP A 81 9.25 -2.01 -1.01
C ASP A 81 7.82 -2.57 -0.98
N LEU A 82 7.37 -3.18 -2.08
CA LEU A 82 6.05 -3.80 -2.15
C LEU A 82 5.89 -4.97 -1.19
N ASP A 83 6.89 -5.86 -1.11
CA ASP A 83 6.92 -6.96 -0.15
C ASP A 83 6.84 -6.44 1.28
N LYS A 84 7.57 -5.35 1.57
CA LYS A 84 7.51 -4.70 2.89
C LYS A 84 6.13 -4.16 3.20
N VAL A 85 5.51 -3.44 2.27
CA VAL A 85 4.15 -2.90 2.44
C VAL A 85 3.15 -4.04 2.67
N MET A 86 3.16 -5.07 1.82
CA MET A 86 2.25 -6.21 1.95
C MET A 86 2.42 -6.93 3.28
N SER A 87 3.65 -7.01 3.81
CA SER A 87 3.92 -7.61 5.11
C SER A 87 3.36 -6.83 6.30
N LEU A 88 3.03 -5.56 6.12
CA LEU A 88 2.49 -4.68 7.16
C LEU A 88 0.96 -4.58 7.14
N LEU A 89 0.33 -5.02 6.06
CA LEU A 89 -1.11 -4.94 5.87
C LEU A 89 -1.76 -6.28 6.24
N PRO A 90 -2.79 -6.28 7.08
CA PRO A 90 -3.54 -7.49 7.38
C PRO A 90 -4.47 -7.89 6.22
N GLY A 91 -4.89 -9.17 6.20
CA GLY A 91 -5.86 -9.68 5.25
C GLY A 91 -5.27 -10.09 3.90
N LYS A 92 -6.14 -10.31 2.92
CA LYS A 92 -5.77 -10.73 1.57
C LYS A 92 -5.63 -9.50 0.68
N GLN A 93 -4.50 -9.38 -0.02
CA GLN A 93 -4.23 -8.21 -0.85
C GLN A 93 -3.92 -8.60 -2.30
N ARG A 94 -4.18 -7.67 -3.19
CA ARG A 94 -3.74 -7.64 -4.59
C ARG A 94 -3.11 -6.30 -4.89
N LEU A 95 -2.34 -6.26 -5.94
CA LEU A 95 -1.68 -5.05 -6.42
C LEU A 95 -2.13 -4.75 -7.84
N ASN A 96 -2.42 -3.48 -8.10
CA ASN A 96 -2.56 -2.95 -9.43
C ASN A 96 -1.53 -1.83 -9.61
N LEU A 97 -0.55 -2.06 -10.46
CA LEU A 97 0.52 -1.11 -10.73
C LEU A 97 -0.01 0.10 -11.50
N HIS A 98 0.60 1.28 -11.30
CA HIS A 98 0.23 2.50 -12.00
C HIS A 98 0.68 2.49 -13.46
N ALA A 99 1.69 1.68 -13.82
CA ALA A 99 2.22 1.52 -15.15
C ALA A 99 2.65 0.07 -15.42
N SER A 100 2.92 -0.25 -16.65
CA SER A 100 3.53 -1.53 -17.03
C SER A 100 5.05 -1.41 -16.88
N TYR A 101 5.62 -2.26 -16.06
CA TYR A 101 7.07 -2.38 -15.89
C TYR A 101 7.57 -3.57 -16.69
N GLY A 102 8.47 -3.32 -17.64
CA GLY A 102 9.10 -4.35 -18.44
C GLY A 102 10.48 -4.72 -17.87
N GLU A 103 10.79 -6.02 -17.83
CA GLU A 103 12.12 -6.54 -17.55
C GLU A 103 12.66 -7.19 -18.81
N PHE A 104 13.36 -6.45 -19.62
CA PHE A 104 13.81 -6.92 -20.93
C PHE A 104 15.19 -7.57 -20.92
N GLY A 105 15.83 -7.71 -19.76
CA GLY A 105 17.11 -8.38 -19.59
C GLY A 105 18.25 -7.79 -20.43
N GLY A 106 18.20 -6.49 -20.72
CA GLY A 106 19.18 -5.79 -21.55
C GLY A 106 19.00 -5.99 -23.07
N LYS A 107 17.82 -6.43 -23.50
CA LYS A 107 17.46 -6.51 -24.93
C LYS A 107 16.74 -5.26 -25.38
#